data_a90008bda5541f10d538df55e4227716
#
_entry.id   a90008bda5541f10d538df55e4227716
#
_cell.length_a   1.000
_cell.length_b   1.000
_cell.length_c   1.000
_cell.angle_alpha   90.00
_cell.angle_beta   90.00
_cell.angle_gamma   90.00
#
_symmetry.space_group_name_H-M   'P 1'
#
loop_
_entity.id
_entity.type
_entity.pdbx_description
1 polymer ?
#
loop_
_entity_poly.entity_id
_entity_poly.type
_entity_poly.pdbx_seq_one_letter_code
_entity_poly.pdbx_strand_id
1 'polypeptide(L)'
;MNIKRLKRAVALAVLFAVAGLTHARAAQSTADDNQTPELPAVCQTLQVDAGNEVAFHAYASGVQVYRWSGAAWVFVEPVANLFAARNFHGQVGTHYAGPTWESNSGSKVVAKRVDGCNPNASAIAWLKLEAVSTDGPGVFNGVTFVQRVNTTGGLAPSAAGSFVGEESRVPYTAEYYFYRAAN
;
A
#
# COMPACT_ATOMS: atom_id res chain seq x y z
N MET A 1 14.82 89.05 -38.93
CA MET A 1 13.51 88.45 -39.00
C MET A 1 13.67 87.04 -38.56
N ASN A 2 13.40 86.71 -37.25
CA ASN A 2 13.73 85.46 -36.59
C ASN A 2 12.48 84.64 -36.45
N ILE A 3 12.48 83.48 -37.12
CA ILE A 3 11.40 82.47 -36.92
C ILE A 3 11.93 81.40 -36.01
N LYS A 4 11.38 81.38 -34.74
CA LYS A 4 11.67 80.34 -33.79
C LYS A 4 10.84 79.13 -34.10
N ARG A 5 11.52 78.00 -34.41
CA ARG A 5 10.90 76.71 -34.59
C ARG A 5 10.64 76.01 -33.20
N LEU A 6 9.40 75.79 -32.89
CA LEU A 6 8.94 75.07 -31.72
C LEU A 6 9.07 73.54 -31.96
N LYS A 7 9.96 72.90 -31.23
CA LYS A 7 10.07 71.43 -31.27
C LYS A 7 9.08 70.85 -30.30
N ARG A 8 8.07 70.13 -30.81
CA ARG A 8 7.16 69.32 -29.99
C ARG A 8 7.84 67.98 -29.69
N ALA A 9 8.11 67.71 -28.43
CA ALA A 9 8.55 66.40 -27.95
C ALA A 9 7.31 65.50 -27.74
N VAL A 10 7.23 64.41 -28.50
CA VAL A 10 6.23 63.35 -28.30
C VAL A 10 6.81 62.38 -27.31
N ALA A 11 6.25 62.33 -26.10
CA ALA A 11 6.59 61.34 -25.09
C ALA A 11 5.80 60.05 -25.39
N LEU A 12 6.50 58.98 -25.79
CA LEU A 12 5.94 57.67 -25.98
C LEU A 12 5.91 56.94 -24.60
N ALA A 13 4.74 56.81 -24.01
CA ALA A 13 4.57 56.02 -22.80
C ALA A 13 4.46 54.55 -23.19
N VAL A 14 5.50 53.77 -22.86
CA VAL A 14 5.49 52.31 -23.00
C VAL A 14 4.84 51.71 -21.72
N LEU A 15 3.62 51.21 -21.85
CA LEU A 15 2.97 50.40 -20.80
C LEU A 15 3.58 49.01 -20.83
N PHE A 16 4.36 48.63 -19.82
CA PHE A 16 4.72 47.26 -19.53
C PHE A 16 3.55 46.56 -18.82
N ALA A 17 2.80 45.73 -19.54
CA ALA A 17 1.86 44.80 -18.96
C ALA A 17 2.65 43.63 -18.32
N VAL A 18 2.80 43.63 -17.01
CA VAL A 18 3.36 42.48 -16.28
C VAL A 18 2.24 41.43 -16.18
N ALA A 19 2.27 40.46 -17.09
CA ALA A 19 1.43 39.28 -16.98
C ALA A 19 1.95 38.41 -15.82
N GLY A 20 1.28 38.51 -14.65
CA GLY A 20 1.52 37.66 -13.52
C GLY A 20 1.12 36.20 -13.85
N LEU A 21 2.09 35.36 -14.14
CA LEU A 21 1.88 33.92 -14.16
C LEU A 21 1.61 33.45 -12.73
N THR A 22 0.33 33.33 -12.38
CA THR A 22 -0.07 32.58 -11.20
C THR A 22 0.21 31.10 -11.47
N HIS A 23 1.33 30.59 -10.96
CA HIS A 23 1.58 29.15 -10.89
C HIS A 23 0.57 28.57 -9.89
N ALA A 24 -0.51 27.99 -10.40
CA ALA A 24 -1.35 27.11 -9.62
C ALA A 24 -0.47 25.93 -9.19
N ARG A 25 0.05 25.99 -7.96
CA ARG A 25 0.71 24.86 -7.32
C ARG A 25 -0.38 23.84 -7.06
N ALA A 26 -0.45 22.80 -7.90
CA ALA A 26 -1.26 21.63 -7.61
C ALA A 26 -0.84 21.16 -6.22
N ALA A 27 -1.77 21.25 -5.26
CA ALA A 27 -1.59 20.64 -3.97
C ALA A 27 -1.44 19.14 -4.24
N GLN A 28 -0.22 18.61 -4.15
CA GLN A 28 -0.01 17.19 -4.02
C GLN A 28 -0.66 16.82 -2.69
N SER A 29 -1.83 16.16 -2.77
CA SER A 29 -2.41 15.44 -1.67
C SER A 29 -1.34 14.43 -1.24
N THR A 30 -0.60 14.74 -0.18
CA THR A 30 0.06 13.71 0.61
C THR A 30 -1.09 12.90 1.17
N ALA A 31 -1.38 11.73 0.54
CA ALA A 31 -2.22 10.74 1.18
C ALA A 31 -1.60 10.53 2.56
N ASP A 32 -2.40 10.72 3.59
CA ASP A 32 -1.98 10.48 4.97
C ASP A 32 -1.80 8.97 5.08
N ASP A 33 -0.55 8.49 4.92
CA ASP A 33 -0.20 7.07 4.91
C ASP A 33 -0.60 6.33 6.21
N ASN A 34 -1.06 7.09 7.21
CA ASN A 34 -1.53 6.59 8.51
C ASN A 34 -3.06 6.48 8.62
N GLN A 35 -3.81 6.73 7.56
CA GLN A 35 -5.27 6.53 7.60
C GLN A 35 -5.61 5.04 7.58
N THR A 36 -6.63 4.66 8.37
CA THR A 36 -7.19 3.30 8.33
C THR A 36 -7.80 3.02 6.96
N PRO A 37 -7.74 1.77 6.46
CA PRO A 37 -8.35 1.44 5.19
C PRO A 37 -9.88 1.59 5.25
N GLU A 38 -10.47 2.00 4.14
CA GLU A 38 -11.92 1.96 3.98
C GLU A 38 -12.39 0.51 3.85
N LEU A 39 -13.30 0.08 4.75
CA LEU A 39 -13.85 -1.26 4.76
C LEU A 39 -15.27 -1.24 4.18
N PRO A 40 -15.56 -2.02 3.12
CA PRO A 40 -16.92 -2.20 2.63
C PRO A 40 -17.79 -2.88 3.71
N ALA A 41 -19.13 -2.71 3.59
CA ALA A 41 -20.07 -3.21 4.59
C ALA A 41 -19.89 -4.70 4.94
N VAL A 42 -19.56 -5.54 3.94
CA VAL A 42 -19.34 -6.99 4.12
C VAL A 42 -18.05 -7.31 4.89
N CYS A 43 -17.15 -6.33 5.08
CA CYS A 43 -15.85 -6.49 5.73
C CYS A 43 -15.73 -5.72 7.05
N GLN A 44 -16.81 -5.18 7.60
CA GLN A 44 -16.75 -4.37 8.83
C GLN A 44 -16.20 -5.15 10.04
N THR A 45 -16.29 -6.48 10.04
CA THR A 45 -15.70 -7.33 11.09
C THR A 45 -14.17 -7.29 11.11
N LEU A 46 -13.55 -6.79 10.04
CA LEU A 46 -12.10 -6.59 10.00
C LEU A 46 -11.65 -5.30 10.69
N GLN A 47 -12.58 -4.46 11.18
CA GLN A 47 -12.22 -3.28 11.96
C GLN A 47 -11.26 -3.66 13.08
N VAL A 48 -10.13 -2.96 13.18
CA VAL A 48 -9.18 -3.15 14.29
C VAL A 48 -9.75 -2.50 15.54
N ASP A 49 -9.54 -3.14 16.68
CA ASP A 49 -10.08 -2.74 17.96
C ASP A 49 -9.65 -1.32 18.34
N ALA A 50 -10.54 -0.58 19.00
CA ALA A 50 -10.26 0.76 19.50
C ALA A 50 -9.00 0.77 20.38
N GLY A 51 -8.28 1.90 20.40
CA GLY A 51 -7.00 2.01 21.10
C GLY A 51 -5.80 1.55 20.27
N ASN A 52 -5.99 1.31 18.98
CA ASN A 52 -4.91 1.05 18.02
C ASN A 52 -4.94 2.10 16.90
N GLU A 53 -3.78 2.46 16.40
CA GLU A 53 -3.58 3.40 15.30
C GLU A 53 -2.68 2.80 14.21
N VAL A 54 -2.83 3.22 12.96
CA VAL A 54 -1.95 2.80 11.87
C VAL A 54 -0.57 3.40 12.09
N ALA A 55 0.41 2.53 12.26
CA ALA A 55 1.81 2.91 12.44
C ALA A 55 2.61 2.80 11.13
N PHE A 56 2.17 1.93 10.21
CA PHE A 56 2.85 1.71 8.94
C PHE A 56 1.88 1.14 7.90
N HIS A 57 2.02 1.59 6.66
CA HIS A 57 1.27 1.08 5.51
C HIS A 57 2.24 0.67 4.41
N ALA A 58 2.00 -0.46 3.76
CA ALA A 58 2.80 -0.96 2.65
C ALA A 58 1.94 -1.61 1.57
N TYR A 59 2.39 -1.50 0.33
CA TYR A 59 1.86 -2.19 -0.83
C TYR A 59 2.65 -3.47 -1.06
N ALA A 60 1.97 -4.58 -1.35
CA ALA A 60 2.61 -5.85 -1.59
C ALA A 60 2.39 -6.33 -3.02
N SER A 61 3.44 -6.88 -3.61
CA SER A 61 3.39 -7.58 -4.89
C SER A 61 4.22 -8.87 -4.80
N GLY A 62 3.63 -9.98 -5.21
CA GLY A 62 4.28 -11.29 -5.12
C GLY A 62 3.39 -12.42 -5.57
N VAL A 63 3.55 -13.60 -4.96
CA VAL A 63 2.81 -14.81 -5.29
C VAL A 63 2.27 -15.49 -4.04
N GLN A 64 1.13 -16.14 -4.18
CA GLN A 64 0.67 -17.20 -3.27
C GLN A 64 1.18 -18.52 -3.81
N VAL A 65 1.90 -19.28 -2.99
CA VAL A 65 2.41 -20.60 -3.34
C VAL A 65 1.41 -21.65 -2.89
N TYR A 66 1.04 -22.51 -3.82
CA TYR A 66 0.16 -23.66 -3.58
C TYR A 66 0.87 -24.94 -3.97
N ARG A 67 0.54 -26.05 -3.27
CA ARG A 67 1.04 -27.40 -3.59
C ARG A 67 -0.13 -28.32 -3.83
N TRP A 68 -0.06 -29.11 -4.91
CA TRP A 68 -1.08 -30.11 -5.22
C TRP A 68 -0.96 -31.33 -4.30
N SER A 69 -2.05 -31.63 -3.60
CA SER A 69 -2.11 -32.79 -2.67
C SER A 69 -2.49 -34.10 -3.33
N GLY A 70 -2.83 -34.09 -4.63
CA GLY A 70 -3.48 -35.19 -5.34
C GLY A 70 -5.00 -35.04 -5.42
N ALA A 71 -5.58 -34.16 -4.60
CA ALA A 71 -7.04 -33.89 -4.57
C ALA A 71 -7.37 -32.39 -4.66
N ALA A 72 -6.53 -31.54 -4.11
CA ALA A 72 -6.73 -30.10 -4.07
C ALA A 72 -5.40 -29.34 -4.01
N TRP A 73 -5.41 -28.08 -4.45
CA TRP A 73 -4.33 -27.13 -4.19
C TRP A 73 -4.39 -26.68 -2.72
N VAL A 74 -3.33 -26.95 -1.99
CA VAL A 74 -3.17 -26.55 -0.59
C VAL A 74 -2.25 -25.34 -0.54
N PHE A 75 -2.68 -24.27 0.13
CA PHE A 75 -1.84 -23.09 0.36
C PHE A 75 -0.61 -23.46 1.20
N VAL A 76 0.56 -22.99 0.77
CA VAL A 76 1.85 -23.19 1.44
C VAL A 76 2.28 -21.92 2.13
N GLU A 77 2.52 -20.87 1.34
CA GLU A 77 3.06 -19.60 1.84
C GLU A 77 2.83 -18.45 0.86
N PRO A 78 2.83 -17.20 1.33
CA PRO A 78 3.06 -16.04 0.49
C PRO A 78 4.57 -15.87 0.25
N VAL A 79 4.93 -15.32 -0.91
CA VAL A 79 6.28 -14.80 -1.20
C VAL A 79 6.09 -13.46 -1.88
N ALA A 80 6.31 -12.36 -1.15
CA ALA A 80 6.04 -11.03 -1.68
C ALA A 80 7.07 -10.00 -1.19
N ASN A 81 7.27 -8.97 -2.00
CA ASN A 81 7.97 -7.76 -1.60
C ASN A 81 6.95 -6.72 -1.10
N LEU A 82 7.38 -5.93 -0.13
CA LEU A 82 6.64 -4.79 0.40
C LEU A 82 7.24 -3.50 -0.15
N PHE A 83 6.38 -2.57 -0.53
CA PHE A 83 6.76 -1.30 -1.14
C PHE A 83 6.12 -0.12 -0.40
N ALA A 84 6.84 1.00 -0.35
CA ALA A 84 6.33 2.24 0.25
C ALA A 84 5.27 2.92 -0.64
N ALA A 85 5.28 2.66 -1.95
CA ALA A 85 4.41 3.35 -2.90
C ALA A 85 3.50 2.38 -3.67
N ARG A 86 2.28 2.82 -4.00
CA ARG A 86 1.26 2.07 -4.75
C ARG A 86 1.74 1.58 -6.13
N ASN A 87 2.69 2.26 -6.74
CA ASN A 87 3.30 1.87 -8.02
C ASN A 87 4.43 0.85 -7.86
N PHE A 88 4.57 0.24 -6.68
CA PHE A 88 5.59 -0.76 -6.34
C PHE A 88 7.03 -0.24 -6.48
N HIS A 89 7.25 1.03 -6.14
CA HIS A 89 8.57 1.61 -5.95
C HIS A 89 8.95 1.71 -4.48
N GLY A 90 10.26 1.70 -4.21
CA GLY A 90 10.78 1.80 -2.85
C GLY A 90 10.47 0.54 -2.03
N GLN A 91 11.17 -0.57 -2.34
CA GLN A 91 11.04 -1.79 -1.54
C GLN A 91 11.48 -1.53 -0.09
N VAL A 92 10.60 -1.82 0.86
CA VAL A 92 10.77 -1.57 2.29
C VAL A 92 10.86 -2.85 3.11
N GLY A 93 10.56 -4.01 2.52
CA GLY A 93 10.62 -5.30 3.21
C GLY A 93 10.09 -6.46 2.38
N THR A 94 9.80 -7.58 3.06
CA THR A 94 9.30 -8.83 2.49
C THR A 94 8.17 -9.42 3.33
N HIS A 95 7.38 -10.30 2.71
CA HIS A 95 6.33 -11.09 3.37
C HIS A 95 6.44 -12.55 2.94
N TYR A 96 6.48 -13.45 3.91
CA TYR A 96 6.72 -14.88 3.71
C TYR A 96 6.00 -15.74 4.76
N ALA A 97 6.33 -17.04 4.76
CA ALA A 97 5.71 -18.04 5.63
C ALA A 97 5.63 -17.63 7.11
N GLY A 98 4.54 -18.10 7.77
CA GLY A 98 4.39 -18.00 9.20
C GLY A 98 3.34 -17.07 9.77
N PRO A 99 2.46 -16.34 9.04
CA PRO A 99 2.73 -15.25 8.12
C PRO A 99 3.62 -14.19 8.77
N THR A 100 4.74 -13.91 8.14
CA THR A 100 5.79 -13.01 8.64
C THR A 100 5.97 -11.82 7.70
N TRP A 101 6.13 -10.63 8.26
CA TRP A 101 6.61 -9.43 7.57
C TRP A 101 7.93 -9.02 8.18
N GLU A 102 8.91 -8.74 7.33
CA GLU A 102 10.26 -8.31 7.73
C GLU A 102 10.64 -7.06 6.94
N SER A 103 11.05 -6.01 7.65
CA SER A 103 11.53 -4.78 7.04
C SER A 103 12.98 -4.92 6.56
N ASN A 104 13.41 -4.03 5.66
CA ASN A 104 14.80 -3.98 5.23
C ASN A 104 15.79 -3.69 6.38
N SER A 105 15.31 -3.15 7.50
CA SER A 105 16.12 -2.94 8.72
C SER A 105 16.15 -4.15 9.66
N GLY A 106 15.47 -5.24 9.32
CA GLY A 106 15.44 -6.49 10.07
C GLY A 106 14.36 -6.55 11.17
N SER A 107 13.54 -5.49 11.38
CA SER A 107 12.41 -5.64 12.30
C SER A 107 11.35 -6.55 11.70
N LYS A 108 10.72 -7.39 12.55
CA LYS A 108 9.76 -8.41 12.14
C LYS A 108 8.48 -8.34 12.93
N VAL A 109 7.38 -8.77 12.29
CA VAL A 109 6.15 -9.18 12.95
C VAL A 109 5.69 -10.52 12.39
N VAL A 110 5.32 -11.43 13.30
CA VAL A 110 4.61 -12.67 12.99
C VAL A 110 3.20 -12.52 13.51
N ALA A 111 2.19 -12.86 12.71
CA ALA A 111 0.80 -12.73 13.12
C ALA A 111 0.01 -13.99 12.80
N LYS A 112 -1.17 -14.12 13.43
CA LYS A 112 -2.15 -15.18 13.13
C LYS A 112 -3.44 -14.54 12.62
N ARG A 113 -4.10 -15.16 11.65
CA ARG A 113 -5.43 -14.76 11.20
C ARG A 113 -6.43 -14.89 12.34
N VAL A 114 -7.21 -13.83 12.58
CA VAL A 114 -8.34 -13.83 13.52
C VAL A 114 -9.67 -13.66 12.81
N ASP A 115 -9.70 -12.97 11.66
CA ASP A 115 -10.90 -12.80 10.85
C ASP A 115 -10.58 -12.64 9.36
N GLY A 116 -11.61 -12.75 8.51
CA GLY A 116 -11.46 -12.54 7.08
C GLY A 116 -12.80 -12.37 6.37
N CYS A 117 -12.81 -11.55 5.33
CA CYS A 117 -13.92 -11.38 4.43
C CYS A 117 -13.47 -11.47 2.96
N ASN A 118 -14.40 -11.66 2.05
CA ASN A 118 -14.10 -11.75 0.63
C ASN A 118 -15.00 -10.79 -0.17
N PRO A 119 -14.62 -9.50 -0.31
CA PRO A 119 -15.38 -8.53 -1.08
C PRO A 119 -15.24 -8.72 -2.60
N ASN A 120 -14.25 -9.49 -3.05
CA ASN A 120 -13.97 -9.78 -4.46
C ASN A 120 -13.69 -11.27 -4.65
N ALA A 121 -14.63 -11.98 -5.29
CA ALA A 121 -14.52 -13.42 -5.54
C ALA A 121 -13.35 -13.82 -6.46
N SER A 122 -12.74 -12.87 -7.19
CA SER A 122 -11.58 -13.13 -8.06
C SER A 122 -10.22 -12.95 -7.36
N ALA A 123 -10.23 -12.65 -6.06
CA ALA A 123 -9.02 -12.40 -5.29
C ALA A 123 -9.04 -13.14 -3.94
N ILE A 124 -7.84 -13.30 -3.36
CA ILE A 124 -7.71 -13.82 -1.99
C ILE A 124 -8.40 -12.90 -0.98
N ALA A 125 -8.90 -13.48 0.11
CA ALA A 125 -9.66 -12.78 1.14
C ALA A 125 -8.89 -11.60 1.76
N TRP A 126 -9.61 -10.57 2.18
CA TRP A 126 -9.12 -9.58 3.12
C TRP A 126 -9.05 -10.19 4.51
N LEU A 127 -8.09 -9.78 5.32
CA LEU A 127 -7.84 -10.40 6.63
C LEU A 127 -7.60 -9.35 7.71
N LYS A 128 -8.05 -9.68 8.94
CA LYS A 128 -7.52 -9.14 10.18
C LYS A 128 -6.63 -10.21 10.82
N LEU A 129 -5.41 -9.84 11.19
CA LEU A 129 -4.47 -10.71 11.86
C LEU A 129 -4.02 -10.04 13.17
N GLU A 130 -3.86 -10.82 14.21
CA GLU A 130 -3.32 -10.39 15.49
C GLU A 130 -1.83 -10.76 15.56
N ALA A 131 -0.99 -9.85 15.99
CA ALA A 131 0.43 -10.11 16.15
C ALA A 131 0.66 -11.17 17.22
N VAL A 132 1.48 -12.16 16.92
CA VAL A 132 1.94 -13.20 17.84
C VAL A 132 3.27 -12.80 18.46
N SER A 133 4.14 -12.20 17.67
CA SER A 133 5.43 -11.67 18.13
C SER A 133 5.93 -10.56 17.24
N THR A 134 6.73 -9.68 17.83
CA THR A 134 7.55 -8.70 17.12
C THR A 134 9.00 -8.85 17.54
N ASP A 135 9.94 -8.59 16.63
CA ASP A 135 11.36 -8.70 16.88
C ASP A 135 12.12 -7.53 16.23
N GLY A 136 13.20 -7.11 16.86
CA GLY A 136 14.07 -6.03 16.40
C GLY A 136 13.46 -4.62 16.48
N PRO A 137 14.30 -3.60 16.52
CA PRO A 137 13.87 -2.21 16.45
C PRO A 137 13.46 -1.84 15.03
N GLY A 138 12.42 -0.99 14.86
CA GLY A 138 11.99 -0.50 13.55
C GLY A 138 10.48 -0.50 13.38
N VAL A 139 10.02 -0.46 12.12
CA VAL A 139 8.63 -0.22 11.76
C VAL A 139 7.66 -1.28 12.28
N PHE A 140 8.13 -2.51 12.52
CA PHE A 140 7.28 -3.60 13.03
C PHE A 140 7.37 -3.81 14.55
N ASN A 141 8.19 -3.02 15.25
CA ASN A 141 8.24 -3.09 16.71
C ASN A 141 6.91 -2.65 17.33
N GLY A 142 6.37 -3.45 18.25
CA GLY A 142 5.12 -3.16 18.96
C GLY A 142 3.86 -3.22 18.10
N VAL A 143 3.92 -3.82 16.90
CA VAL A 143 2.72 -4.07 16.09
C VAL A 143 1.78 -5.01 16.84
N THR A 144 0.50 -4.63 16.91
CA THR A 144 -0.58 -5.36 17.57
C THR A 144 -1.46 -6.11 16.57
N PHE A 145 -1.79 -5.46 15.45
CA PHE A 145 -2.61 -6.02 14.37
C PHE A 145 -2.01 -5.74 13.01
N VAL A 146 -2.36 -6.60 12.05
CA VAL A 146 -2.10 -6.43 10.64
C VAL A 146 -3.41 -6.61 9.88
N GLN A 147 -3.76 -5.67 8.99
CA GLN A 147 -4.84 -5.86 8.02
C GLN A 147 -4.25 -6.11 6.64
N ARG A 148 -4.78 -7.11 5.93
CA ARG A 148 -4.59 -7.29 4.49
C ARG A 148 -5.87 -6.89 3.79
N VAL A 149 -5.82 -5.89 2.93
CA VAL A 149 -6.97 -5.36 2.17
C VAL A 149 -6.60 -5.14 0.71
N ASN A 150 -7.55 -4.72 -0.11
CA ASN A 150 -7.36 -4.32 -1.52
C ASN A 150 -6.60 -5.39 -2.33
N THR A 151 -6.94 -6.66 -2.09
CA THR A 151 -6.29 -7.80 -2.73
C THR A 151 -6.69 -7.94 -4.19
N THR A 152 -5.75 -8.38 -5.03
CA THR A 152 -5.99 -8.83 -6.40
C THR A 152 -5.38 -10.20 -6.61
N GLY A 153 -6.03 -11.07 -7.37
CA GLY A 153 -5.50 -12.39 -7.73
C GLY A 153 -5.21 -13.30 -6.55
N GLY A 154 -4.22 -14.15 -6.69
CA GLY A 154 -3.70 -15.03 -5.64
C GLY A 154 -4.53 -16.27 -5.32
N LEU A 155 -5.68 -16.50 -5.99
CA LEU A 155 -6.49 -17.71 -5.78
C LEU A 155 -5.77 -18.96 -6.28
N ALA A 156 -6.03 -20.09 -5.62
CA ALA A 156 -5.54 -21.39 -6.09
C ALA A 156 -5.99 -21.65 -7.55
N PRO A 157 -5.18 -22.36 -8.37
CA PRO A 157 -5.59 -22.74 -9.71
C PRO A 157 -6.90 -23.54 -9.69
N SER A 158 -7.76 -23.32 -10.69
CA SER A 158 -9.01 -24.06 -10.85
C SER A 158 -8.80 -25.45 -11.47
N ALA A 159 -7.76 -25.59 -12.30
CA ALA A 159 -7.37 -26.87 -12.88
C ALA A 159 -6.63 -27.73 -11.84
N ALA A 160 -6.84 -29.05 -11.88
CA ALA A 160 -6.08 -29.99 -11.07
C ALA A 160 -4.60 -29.97 -11.44
N GLY A 161 -3.74 -30.25 -10.46
CA GLY A 161 -2.32 -30.46 -10.71
C GLY A 161 -2.07 -31.80 -11.42
N SER A 162 -0.91 -31.91 -12.06
CA SER A 162 -0.55 -33.06 -12.85
C SER A 162 0.04 -34.22 -12.03
N PHE A 163 0.65 -33.89 -10.87
CA PHE A 163 1.22 -34.87 -9.93
C PHE A 163 1.22 -34.32 -8.50
N VAL A 164 1.23 -35.22 -7.54
CA VAL A 164 1.32 -34.88 -6.12
C VAL A 164 2.63 -34.15 -5.83
N GLY A 165 2.54 -33.01 -5.18
CA GLY A 165 3.69 -32.17 -4.87
C GLY A 165 3.99 -31.08 -5.90
N GLU A 166 3.27 -31.05 -7.04
CA GLU A 166 3.37 -29.94 -7.99
C GLU A 166 3.10 -28.59 -7.30
N GLU A 167 3.93 -27.59 -7.58
CA GLU A 167 3.77 -26.23 -7.04
C GLU A 167 3.22 -25.28 -8.10
N SER A 168 2.32 -24.40 -7.64
CA SER A 168 1.81 -23.28 -8.43
C SER A 168 2.05 -21.97 -7.68
N ARG A 169 2.61 -20.97 -8.37
CA ARG A 169 2.94 -19.64 -7.87
C ARG A 169 1.99 -18.63 -8.52
N VAL A 170 0.93 -18.27 -7.81
CA VAL A 170 -0.15 -17.44 -8.35
C VAL A 170 0.06 -15.97 -7.97
N PRO A 171 0.23 -15.06 -8.94
CA PRO A 171 0.45 -13.64 -8.68
C PRO A 171 -0.68 -13.01 -7.88
N TYR A 172 -0.31 -12.12 -6.94
CA TYR A 172 -1.25 -11.31 -6.18
C TYR A 172 -0.65 -9.95 -5.84
N THR A 173 -1.53 -8.99 -5.54
CA THR A 173 -1.19 -7.75 -4.85
C THR A 173 -2.09 -7.58 -3.64
N ALA A 174 -1.65 -6.78 -2.67
CA ALA A 174 -2.40 -6.42 -1.49
C ALA A 174 -1.90 -5.09 -0.92
N GLU A 175 -2.68 -4.51 -0.02
CA GLU A 175 -2.24 -3.46 0.89
C GLU A 175 -2.21 -4.03 2.30
N TYR A 176 -1.15 -3.71 3.06
CA TYR A 176 -0.99 -4.11 4.45
C TYR A 176 -0.92 -2.88 5.34
N TYR A 177 -1.82 -2.83 6.34
CA TYR A 177 -1.83 -1.82 7.38
C TYR A 177 -1.39 -2.46 8.69
N PHE A 178 -0.37 -1.89 9.31
CA PHE A 178 0.21 -2.36 10.57
C PHE A 178 -0.17 -1.39 11.66
N TYR A 179 -0.77 -1.91 12.73
CA TYR A 179 -1.29 -1.13 13.84
C TYR A 179 -0.44 -1.30 15.09
N ARG A 180 -0.40 -0.26 15.90
CA ARG A 180 0.15 -0.28 17.26
C ARG A 180 -0.88 0.24 18.23
N ALA A 181 -0.66 -0.02 19.54
CA ALA A 181 -1.40 0.68 20.57
C ALA A 181 -1.22 2.20 20.39
N ALA A 182 -2.33 2.94 20.41
CA ALA A 182 -2.31 4.40 20.45
C ALA A 182 -1.72 4.87 21.79
N ASN A 183 -0.92 5.94 21.76
CA ASN A 183 -0.33 6.54 22.97
C ASN A 183 -1.34 7.32 23.78
#